data_790d0da1dc0d74cc892e1c99f1cba4a1
#
_entry.id   790d0da1dc0d74cc892e1c99f1cba4a1
#
_cell.length_a   1.000
_cell.length_b   1.000
_cell.length_c   1.000
_cell.angle_alpha   90.00
_cell.angle_beta   90.00
_cell.angle_gamma   90.00
#
_symmetry.space_group_name_H-M   'P 1'
#
loop_
_entity.id
_entity.type
_entity.pdbx_description
1 polymer ?
#
loop_
_entity_poly.entity_id
_entity_poly.type
_entity_poly.pdbx_seq_one_letter_code
_entity_poly.pdbx_strand_id
1 'polypeptide(L)'
;MDKYRGYRIEQTENGFRITLDDGSDRHTHIKSKRFCQKLIDYVVDKKVPTRVSNYVLESCIRLSTDKNYIRKIDELLVARKNKTKQFYYNPHKKSFKFRKG
;
A
#
# COMPACT_ATOMS: atom_id res chain seq x y z
N MET A 1 -1.89 8.97 21.89
CA MET A 1 -1.11 8.98 20.64
C MET A 1 0.22 8.30 20.86
N ASP A 2 0.54 7.33 20.02
CA ASP A 2 1.78 6.60 20.10
C ASP A 2 2.72 7.02 19.00
N LYS A 3 4.02 6.83 19.27
CA LYS A 3 5.05 7.05 18.24
C LYS A 3 5.79 5.76 18.02
N TYR A 4 6.16 5.52 16.77
CA TYR A 4 6.87 4.29 16.42
C TYR A 4 7.76 4.57 15.21
N ARG A 5 9.07 4.48 15.40
CA ARG A 5 10.09 4.60 14.35
C ARG A 5 9.90 5.83 13.45
N GLY A 6 9.57 6.98 14.07
CA GLY A 6 9.41 8.23 13.33
C GLY A 6 8.02 8.49 12.82
N TYR A 7 7.05 7.69 13.22
CA TYR A 7 5.66 7.86 12.82
C TYR A 7 4.78 8.01 14.04
N ARG A 8 3.69 8.77 13.89
CA ARG A 8 2.69 8.90 14.93
C ARG A 8 1.51 7.99 14.60
N ILE A 9 1.03 7.28 15.59
CA ILE A 9 -0.13 6.41 15.45
C ILE A 9 -1.22 6.97 16.35
N GLU A 10 -2.32 7.39 15.74
CA GLU A 10 -3.45 7.98 16.46
C GLU A 10 -4.69 7.12 16.27
N GLN A 11 -5.40 6.87 17.36
CA GLN A 11 -6.67 6.15 17.26
C GLN A 11 -7.73 7.09 16.69
N THR A 12 -8.50 6.58 15.75
CA THR A 12 -9.60 7.32 15.15
C THR A 12 -10.90 6.57 15.41
N GLU A 13 -11.99 7.12 14.94
CA GLU A 13 -13.30 6.51 15.13
C GLU A 13 -13.37 5.09 14.56
N ASN A 14 -12.73 4.86 13.42
CA ASN A 14 -12.85 3.58 12.71
C ASN A 14 -11.54 2.81 12.66
N GLY A 15 -10.54 3.20 13.42
CA GLY A 15 -9.25 2.51 13.39
C GLY A 15 -8.14 3.41 13.85
N PHE A 16 -7.10 3.51 13.03
CA PHE A 16 -5.91 4.27 13.38
C PHE A 16 -5.42 5.07 12.18
N ARG A 17 -4.80 6.19 12.47
CA ARG A 17 -4.13 6.99 11.45
C ARG A 17 -2.65 7.00 11.75
N ILE A 18 -1.85 6.63 10.76
CA ILE A 18 -0.40 6.72 10.82
C ILE A 18 0.02 7.97 10.09
N THR A 19 0.79 8.82 10.74
CA THR A 19 1.28 10.05 10.12
C THR A 19 2.79 10.08 10.18
N LEU A 20 3.42 10.38 9.06
CA LEU A 20 4.87 10.57 9.02
C LEU A 20 5.20 11.86 9.78
N ASP A 21 6.09 11.75 10.75
CA ASP A 21 6.39 12.86 11.65
C ASP A 21 7.54 13.70 11.10
N ASP A 22 7.33 14.29 9.93
CA ASP A 22 8.34 15.11 9.26
C ASP A 22 7.77 16.47 8.84
N GLY A 23 6.58 16.80 9.30
CA GLY A 23 5.94 18.07 8.95
C GLY A 23 5.17 18.04 7.64
N SER A 24 5.21 16.94 6.90
CA SER A 24 4.55 16.86 5.59
C SER A 24 3.07 16.54 5.68
N ASP A 25 2.62 16.02 6.83
CA ASP A 25 1.24 15.58 7.03
C ASP A 25 0.85 14.38 6.15
N ARG A 26 1.82 13.67 5.64
CA ARG A 26 1.55 12.42 4.91
C ARG A 26 1.02 11.38 5.88
N HIS A 27 -0.06 10.72 5.49
CA HIS A 27 -0.68 9.76 6.41
C HIS A 27 -1.47 8.71 5.66
N THR A 28 -1.83 7.66 6.39
CA THR A 28 -2.71 6.62 5.88
C THR A 28 -3.55 6.10 7.03
N HIS A 29 -4.63 5.39 6.71
CA HIS A 29 -5.56 4.87 7.71
C HIS A 29 -5.50 3.35 7.70
N ILE A 30 -5.37 2.77 8.88
CA ILE A 30 -5.27 1.32 9.07
C ILE A 30 -6.22 0.93 10.19
N LYS A 31 -6.86 -0.22 10.07
CA LYS A 31 -7.86 -0.64 11.05
C LYS A 31 -7.25 -1.28 12.29
N SER A 32 -6.09 -1.91 12.18
CA SER A 32 -5.49 -2.67 13.28
C SER A 32 -4.22 -1.99 13.76
N LYS A 33 -4.10 -1.80 15.07
CA LYS A 33 -2.89 -1.20 15.63
C LYS A 33 -1.68 -2.07 15.36
N ARG A 34 -1.85 -3.39 15.47
CA ARG A 34 -0.74 -4.30 15.19
C ARG A 34 -0.25 -4.11 13.77
N PHE A 35 -1.15 -3.96 12.83
CA PHE A 35 -0.75 -3.80 11.45
C PHE A 35 -0.12 -2.44 11.19
N CYS A 36 -0.46 -1.43 11.98
CA CYS A 36 0.21 -0.13 11.88
C CYS A 36 1.71 -0.27 12.03
N GLN A 37 2.14 -1.01 13.07
CA GLN A 37 3.56 -1.20 13.30
C GLN A 37 4.19 -2.01 12.18
N LYS A 38 3.50 -3.03 11.72
CA LYS A 38 4.01 -3.85 10.63
C LYS A 38 4.19 -3.04 9.35
N LEU A 39 3.24 -2.18 9.07
CA LEU A 39 3.31 -1.31 7.89
C LEU A 39 4.49 -0.35 7.98
N ILE A 40 4.67 0.25 9.14
CA ILE A 40 5.80 1.15 9.37
C ILE A 40 7.12 0.39 9.19
N ASP A 41 7.18 -0.84 9.69
CA ASP A 41 8.38 -1.66 9.52
C ASP A 41 8.70 -1.91 8.06
N TYR A 42 7.70 -2.19 7.24
CA TYR A 42 7.92 -2.35 5.81
C TYR A 42 8.58 -1.10 5.22
N VAL A 43 8.04 0.06 5.55
CA VAL A 43 8.52 1.32 4.99
C VAL A 43 9.93 1.65 5.48
N VAL A 44 10.16 1.55 6.78
CA VAL A 44 11.45 1.91 7.36
C VAL A 44 12.54 0.94 6.93
N ASP A 45 12.22 -0.34 6.87
CA ASP A 45 13.20 -1.37 6.50
C ASP A 45 13.27 -1.57 4.98
N LYS A 46 12.51 -0.77 4.21
CA LYS A 46 12.53 -0.80 2.75
C LYS A 46 12.13 -2.15 2.19
N LYS A 47 11.15 -2.78 2.81
CA LYS A 47 10.65 -4.07 2.35
C LYS A 47 9.48 -3.90 1.42
N VAL A 48 9.43 -4.72 0.38
CA VAL A 48 8.35 -4.70 -0.60
C VAL A 48 7.49 -5.93 -0.35
N PRO A 49 6.38 -5.79 0.39
CA PRO A 49 5.53 -6.95 0.67
C PRO A 49 4.77 -7.34 -0.60
N THR A 50 4.72 -8.64 -0.86
CA THR A 50 4.08 -9.13 -2.09
C THR A 50 2.73 -9.80 -1.84
N ARG A 51 2.42 -10.11 -0.58
CA ARG A 51 1.18 -10.78 -0.24
C ARG A 51 0.26 -9.89 0.56
N VAL A 52 0.09 -8.67 0.09
CA VAL A 52 -0.76 -7.68 0.74
C VAL A 52 -1.66 -7.05 -0.31
N SER A 53 -2.70 -6.37 0.14
CA SER A 53 -3.62 -5.70 -0.76
C SER A 53 -2.97 -4.48 -1.41
N ASN A 54 -3.59 -4.01 -2.49
CA ASN A 54 -3.14 -2.79 -3.14
C ASN A 54 -3.19 -1.60 -2.20
N TYR A 55 -4.19 -1.58 -1.31
CA TYR A 55 -4.28 -0.49 -0.34
C TYR A 55 -3.04 -0.43 0.54
N VAL A 56 -2.52 -1.59 0.96
CA VAL A 56 -1.32 -1.63 1.79
C VAL A 56 -0.12 -1.10 1.02
N LEU A 57 0.01 -1.48 -0.25
CA LEU A 57 1.11 -0.98 -1.07
C LEU A 57 1.01 0.53 -1.25
N GLU A 58 -0.18 1.04 -1.50
CA GLU A 58 -0.38 2.49 -1.63
C GLU A 58 -0.06 3.20 -0.32
N SER A 59 -0.39 2.57 0.81
CA SER A 59 -0.05 3.14 2.11
C SER A 59 1.45 3.22 2.31
N CYS A 60 2.19 2.22 1.84
CA CYS A 60 3.65 2.27 1.90
C CYS A 60 4.18 3.48 1.13
N ILE A 61 3.60 3.75 -0.03
CA ILE A 61 4.00 4.92 -0.81
C ILE A 61 3.70 6.21 -0.06
N ARG A 62 2.52 6.29 0.55
CA ARG A 62 2.15 7.51 1.29
C ARG A 62 3.07 7.79 2.45
N LEU A 63 3.60 6.76 3.09
CA LEU A 63 4.41 6.89 4.28
C LEU A 63 5.90 6.97 4.00
N SER A 64 6.34 6.77 2.77
CA SER A 64 7.76 6.75 2.44
C SER A 64 8.21 8.08 1.85
N THR A 65 9.45 8.46 2.14
CA THR A 65 10.09 9.58 1.46
C THR A 65 11.22 9.11 0.56
N ASP A 66 11.46 7.81 0.50
CA ASP A 66 12.53 7.23 -0.32
C ASP A 66 12.02 6.97 -1.72
N LYS A 67 12.51 7.74 -2.68
CA LYS A 67 12.03 7.65 -4.06
C LYS A 67 12.29 6.28 -4.68
N ASN A 68 13.39 5.64 -4.34
CA ASN A 68 13.68 4.32 -4.88
C ASN A 68 12.71 3.28 -4.35
N TYR A 69 12.40 3.37 -3.06
CA TYR A 69 11.43 2.46 -2.46
C TYR A 69 10.05 2.67 -3.07
N ILE A 70 9.63 3.93 -3.19
CA ILE A 70 8.34 4.26 -3.77
C ILE A 70 8.23 3.70 -5.18
N ARG A 71 9.30 3.82 -5.97
CA ARG A 71 9.30 3.31 -7.33
C ARG A 71 9.12 1.79 -7.36
N LYS A 72 9.79 1.08 -6.45
CA LYS A 72 9.65 -0.38 -6.39
C LYS A 72 8.23 -0.80 -6.06
N ILE A 73 7.60 -0.10 -5.12
CA ILE A 73 6.21 -0.39 -4.77
C ILE A 73 5.30 -0.09 -5.95
N ASP A 74 5.53 1.04 -6.61
CA ASP A 74 4.72 1.44 -7.74
C ASP A 74 4.84 0.44 -8.89
N GLU A 75 6.05 -0.07 -9.13
CA GLU A 75 6.26 -1.08 -10.16
C GLU A 75 5.44 -2.34 -9.87
N LEU A 76 5.35 -2.73 -8.60
CA LEU A 76 4.53 -3.87 -8.23
C LEU A 76 3.05 -3.60 -8.47
N LEU A 77 2.59 -2.40 -8.14
CA LEU A 77 1.20 -2.02 -8.39
C LEU A 77 0.88 -2.03 -9.88
N VAL A 78 1.80 -1.51 -10.69
CA VAL A 78 1.62 -1.49 -12.14
C VAL A 78 1.58 -2.91 -12.68
N ALA A 79 2.47 -3.79 -12.20
CA ALA A 79 2.49 -5.18 -12.63
C ALA A 79 1.18 -5.88 -12.30
N ARG A 80 0.61 -5.62 -11.12
CA ARG A 80 -0.67 -6.18 -10.74
C ARG A 80 -1.79 -5.69 -11.65
N LYS A 81 -1.77 -4.42 -11.95
CA LYS A 81 -2.78 -3.82 -12.83
C LYS A 81 -2.71 -4.43 -14.23
N ASN A 82 -1.52 -4.58 -14.76
CA ASN A 82 -1.34 -5.15 -16.09
C ASN A 82 -1.76 -6.61 -16.12
N LYS A 83 -1.43 -7.37 -15.09
CA LYS A 83 -1.83 -8.76 -15.01
C LYS A 83 -3.34 -8.90 -14.96
N THR A 84 -4.00 -8.08 -14.15
CA THR A 84 -5.45 -8.09 -14.06
C THR A 84 -6.07 -7.74 -15.40
N LYS A 85 -5.51 -6.74 -16.08
CA LYS A 85 -6.00 -6.31 -17.37
C LYS A 85 -5.89 -7.44 -18.39
N GLN A 86 -4.75 -8.14 -18.41
CA GLN A 86 -4.57 -9.28 -19.29
C GLN A 86 -5.57 -10.39 -18.99
N PHE A 87 -5.82 -10.62 -17.71
CA PHE A 87 -6.73 -11.68 -17.31
C PHE A 87 -8.14 -11.41 -17.79
N TYR A 88 -8.61 -10.18 -17.67
CA TYR A 88 -9.97 -9.85 -18.07
C TYR A 88 -10.13 -9.58 -19.56
N TYR A 89 -9.06 -9.28 -20.23
CA TYR A 89 -9.13 -9.02 -21.66
C TYR A 89 -8.93 -10.33 -22.44
N ASN A 90 -9.94 -10.72 -23.17
CA ASN A 90 -9.85 -11.96 -23.94
C ASN A 90 -10.41 -11.69 -25.31
N PRO A 91 -9.55 -11.47 -26.26
CA PRO A 91 -10.00 -11.12 -27.61
C PRO A 91 -10.68 -12.22 -28.38
N HIS A 92 -10.67 -13.46 -27.94
CA HIS A 92 -11.26 -14.56 -28.62
C HIS A 92 -12.46 -14.91 -28.23
N LYS A 93 -12.78 -14.79 -28.03
CA LYS A 93 -13.73 -15.15 -27.76
C LYS A 93 -14.36 -14.59 -27.65
N LYS A 94 -14.14 -14.02 -27.81
CA LYS A 94 -14.29 -13.59 -27.48
C LYS A 94 -14.57 -13.96 -26.81
N SER A 95 -14.31 -14.26 -26.53
CA SER A 95 -14.33 -14.83 -25.75
C SER A 95 -13.81 -14.87 -24.71
N PHE A 96 -13.82 -14.55 -24.04
CA PHE A 96 -13.24 -14.63 -22.98
C PHE A 96 -13.98 -15.02 -22.05
N LYS A 97 -14.09 -15.41 -21.91
CA LYS A 97 -14.74 -15.80 -21.08
C LYS A 97 -14.64 -15.34 -19.84
N PHE A 98 -14.22 -14.95 -19.48
CA PHE A 98 -14.39 -14.52 -18.27
C PHE A 98 -14.47 -13.14 -18.28
N ARG A 99 -14.86 -12.71 -18.14
CA ARG A 99 -15.08 -11.71 -18.09
C ARG A 99 -15.00 -10.69 -18.17
N LYS A 100 -15.32 -10.43 -18.27
CA LYS A 100 -15.04 -9.45 -18.46
C LYS A 100 -14.97 -8.50 -17.85
N GLY A 101 -14.94 -8.42 -17.73
CA GLY A 101 -14.80 -7.60 -16.86
C GLY A 101 -14.44 -6.47 -16.67
#